data_33ac35930372f2984588306e7be0d804
#
_entry.id   33ac35930372f2984588306e7be0d804
#
_cell.length_a   1.000
_cell.length_b   1.000
_cell.length_c   1.000
_cell.angle_alpha   90.00
_cell.angle_beta   90.00
_cell.angle_gamma   90.00
#
_symmetry.space_group_name_H-M   'P 1'
#
loop_
_entity.id
_entity.type
_entity.pdbx_description
1 polymer ?
#
loop_
_entity_poly.entity_id
_entity_poly.type
_entity_poly.pdbx_seq_one_letter_code
_entity_poly.pdbx_strand_id
1 'polypeptide(L)'
;VKLQDEYECFFMVADWHALMSEYAHPKDLKENLISNVIDWLTLGISPRKSTLFIQSHVKEHLELYMLFSFITPLGWLERCPTYKEQLREATNRDLSTYGFLGYPVLQAADILLYKAGAVPVGEDQLPHLELTREIGRRFNSLYKKDIFPEAQALLTKTPRILGLDGRKMSKSYNNFIAISEEPKNIRLKVQGMFTDPLRIKFSDPGHPETCNVHSYYAVFAPEREKEIASLCRQAKIGCTDCKKELAETLVKFLEPIQKKRNELLKNKKQIFNILEQGSRKAGCLASKTISEVKGLLNLR
;
A
#
# COMPACT_ATOMS: atom_id res chain seq x y z
N VAL A 1 4.82 2.15 10.57
CA VAL A 1 4.80 1.83 12.01
C VAL A 1 5.23 3.03 12.84
N LYS A 2 6.40 3.64 12.58
CA LYS A 2 6.95 4.77 13.37
C LYS A 2 5.99 5.97 13.47
N LEU A 3 5.28 6.31 12.42
CA LEU A 3 4.33 7.43 12.39
C LEU A 3 3.22 7.35 13.45
N GLN A 4 2.91 6.16 13.98
CA GLN A 4 1.91 5.99 15.04
C GLN A 4 2.28 6.65 16.37
N ASP A 5 3.56 7.00 16.56
CA ASP A 5 4.05 7.66 17.76
C ASP A 5 3.99 9.20 17.64
N GLU A 6 3.82 9.71 16.43
CA GLU A 6 3.85 11.14 16.09
C GLU A 6 2.50 11.67 15.63
N TYR A 7 1.65 10.81 15.04
CA TYR A 7 0.38 11.18 14.42
C TYR A 7 -0.79 10.32 14.92
N GLU A 8 -1.97 10.89 14.92
CA GLU A 8 -3.20 10.10 15.01
C GLU A 8 -3.44 9.42 13.66
N CYS A 9 -3.08 8.13 13.56
CA CYS A 9 -3.10 7.39 12.31
C CYS A 9 -4.42 6.66 12.08
N PHE A 10 -4.92 6.74 10.84
CA PHE A 10 -6.08 6.02 10.34
C PHE A 10 -5.64 5.01 9.28
N PHE A 11 -5.90 3.73 9.50
CA PHE A 11 -5.62 2.64 8.58
C PHE A 11 -6.93 2.07 8.07
N MET A 12 -7.28 2.42 6.87
CA MET A 12 -8.54 2.04 6.24
C MET A 12 -8.35 0.83 5.32
N VAL A 13 -9.19 -0.17 5.51
CA VAL A 13 -9.34 -1.27 4.55
C VAL A 13 -10.30 -0.80 3.47
N ALA A 14 -9.78 -0.50 2.29
CA ALA A 14 -10.49 0.16 1.19
C ALA A 14 -11.26 -0.85 0.34
N ASP A 15 -12.32 -1.43 0.90
CA ASP A 15 -13.11 -2.48 0.27
C ASP A 15 -13.94 -1.97 -0.93
N TRP A 16 -14.46 -0.75 -0.89
CA TRP A 16 -15.12 -0.16 -2.07
C TRP A 16 -14.14 0.11 -3.20
N HIS A 17 -12.93 0.60 -2.91
CA HIS A 17 -11.90 0.73 -3.94
C HIS A 17 -11.53 -0.62 -4.56
N ALA A 18 -11.37 -1.64 -3.72
CA ALA A 18 -11.11 -2.99 -4.21
C ALA A 18 -12.27 -3.50 -5.08
N LEU A 19 -13.52 -3.24 -4.68
CA LEU A 19 -14.70 -3.66 -5.45
C LEU A 19 -14.78 -2.97 -6.81
N MET A 20 -14.33 -1.72 -6.96
CA MET A 20 -14.34 -1.02 -8.25
C MET A 20 -13.52 -1.74 -9.34
N SER A 21 -12.48 -2.46 -8.96
CA SER A 21 -11.66 -3.24 -9.89
C SER A 21 -12.00 -4.74 -9.91
N GLU A 22 -12.64 -5.26 -8.86
CA GLU A 22 -12.97 -6.68 -8.67
C GLU A 22 -14.47 -6.97 -8.70
N TYR A 23 -15.28 -6.06 -9.23
CA TYR A 23 -16.73 -6.14 -9.19
C TYR A 23 -17.30 -7.43 -9.81
N ALA A 24 -16.62 -8.00 -10.81
CA ALA A 24 -17.03 -9.23 -11.46
C ALA A 24 -16.77 -10.49 -10.62
N HIS A 25 -15.78 -10.44 -9.71
CA HIS A 25 -15.34 -11.60 -8.92
C HIS A 25 -15.09 -11.25 -7.44
N PRO A 26 -16.10 -10.82 -6.68
CA PRO A 26 -15.94 -10.31 -5.31
C PRO A 26 -15.74 -11.42 -4.26
N LYS A 27 -15.72 -12.70 -4.64
CA LYS A 27 -15.74 -13.83 -3.69
C LYS A 27 -14.64 -13.80 -2.65
N ASP A 28 -13.42 -13.43 -3.07
CA ASP A 28 -12.25 -13.46 -2.19
C ASP A 28 -12.01 -12.14 -1.45
N LEU A 29 -12.84 -11.12 -1.69
CA LEU A 29 -12.67 -9.78 -1.15
C LEU A 29 -12.58 -9.81 0.38
N LYS A 30 -13.53 -10.45 1.05
CA LYS A 30 -13.57 -10.51 2.50
C LYS A 30 -12.34 -11.20 3.13
N GLU A 31 -11.88 -12.29 2.55
CA GLU A 31 -10.70 -13.00 3.04
C GLU A 31 -9.44 -12.18 2.83
N ASN A 32 -9.30 -11.54 1.68
CA ASN A 32 -8.19 -10.66 1.36
C ASN A 32 -8.12 -9.45 2.31
N LEU A 33 -9.26 -8.85 2.65
CA LEU A 33 -9.36 -7.73 3.60
C LEU A 33 -8.87 -8.14 4.99
N ILE A 34 -9.34 -9.28 5.50
CA ILE A 34 -8.91 -9.79 6.81
C ILE A 34 -7.43 -10.15 6.81
N SER A 35 -6.92 -10.76 5.73
CA SER A 35 -5.50 -11.05 5.59
C SER A 35 -4.65 -9.79 5.65
N ASN A 36 -5.04 -8.72 4.96
CA ASN A 36 -4.33 -7.44 5.01
C ASN A 36 -4.27 -6.85 6.43
N VAL A 37 -5.38 -6.91 7.17
CA VAL A 37 -5.41 -6.41 8.56
C VAL A 37 -4.50 -7.24 9.46
N ILE A 38 -4.50 -8.57 9.29
CA ILE A 38 -3.58 -9.46 10.02
C ILE A 38 -2.13 -9.09 9.71
N ASP A 39 -1.80 -8.83 8.45
CA ASP A 39 -0.46 -8.42 8.04
C ASP A 39 -0.06 -7.08 8.67
N TRP A 40 -0.94 -6.09 8.72
CA TRP A 40 -0.71 -4.81 9.40
C TRP A 40 -0.41 -5.00 10.89
N LEU A 41 -1.26 -5.76 11.60
CA LEU A 41 -1.07 -6.05 13.02
C LEU A 41 0.22 -6.84 13.29
N THR A 42 0.54 -7.77 12.39
CA THR A 42 1.76 -8.56 12.44
C THR A 42 3.00 -7.69 12.32
N LEU A 43 2.99 -6.73 11.41
CA LEU A 43 4.09 -5.80 11.14
C LEU A 43 4.21 -4.68 12.17
N GLY A 44 3.28 -4.59 13.14
CA GLY A 44 3.40 -3.66 14.25
C GLY A 44 2.47 -2.45 14.21
N ILE A 45 1.47 -2.43 13.30
CA ILE A 45 0.37 -1.48 13.43
C ILE A 45 -0.41 -1.83 14.70
N SER A 46 -0.56 -0.86 15.60
CA SER A 46 -1.17 -1.06 16.91
C SER A 46 -2.56 -0.46 16.98
N PRO A 47 -3.60 -1.26 17.27
CA PRO A 47 -4.96 -0.73 17.43
C PRO A 47 -5.14 0.16 18.68
N ARG A 48 -4.14 0.18 19.58
CA ARG A 48 -4.12 1.10 20.73
C ARG A 48 -3.64 2.51 20.36
N LYS A 49 -2.80 2.62 19.30
CA LYS A 49 -2.21 3.87 18.83
C LYS A 49 -2.90 4.40 17.58
N SER A 50 -3.56 3.53 16.81
CA SER A 50 -4.11 3.84 15.51
C SER A 50 -5.54 3.35 15.37
N THR A 51 -6.30 3.99 14.50
CA THR A 51 -7.67 3.61 14.16
C THR A 51 -7.63 2.71 12.92
N LEU A 52 -7.96 1.41 13.09
CA LEU A 52 -8.06 0.45 11.99
C LEU A 52 -9.53 0.19 11.70
N PHE A 53 -9.97 0.38 10.47
CA PHE A 53 -11.39 0.28 10.13
C PHE A 53 -11.63 -0.17 8.69
N ILE A 54 -12.87 -0.55 8.38
CA ILE A 54 -13.30 -0.91 7.04
C ILE A 54 -14.05 0.28 6.44
N GLN A 55 -13.70 0.67 5.22
CA GLN A 55 -14.26 1.82 4.50
C GLN A 55 -15.78 1.72 4.43
N SER A 56 -16.33 0.57 4.02
CA SER A 56 -17.79 0.38 3.89
C SER A 56 -18.57 0.44 5.21
N HIS A 57 -17.91 0.32 6.35
CA HIS A 57 -18.55 0.47 7.66
C HIS A 57 -18.74 1.94 8.07
N VAL A 58 -18.19 2.88 7.30
CA VAL A 58 -18.32 4.33 7.49
C VAL A 58 -18.92 4.92 6.22
N LYS A 59 -20.26 4.93 6.15
CA LYS A 59 -21.02 5.35 4.96
C LYS A 59 -20.77 6.79 4.52
N GLU A 60 -20.29 7.62 5.42
CA GLU A 60 -19.97 9.03 5.17
C GLU A 60 -18.91 9.21 4.07
N HIS A 61 -18.08 8.21 3.81
CA HIS A 61 -17.18 8.20 2.64
C HIS A 61 -17.96 8.34 1.34
N LEU A 62 -19.05 7.56 1.18
CA LEU A 62 -19.88 7.63 -0.02
C LEU A 62 -20.73 8.91 -0.06
N GLU A 63 -21.17 9.41 1.08
CA GLU A 63 -21.88 10.70 1.12
C GLU A 63 -20.95 11.83 0.63
N LEU A 64 -19.73 11.91 1.13
CA LEU A 64 -18.77 12.93 0.71
C LEU A 64 -18.33 12.73 -0.74
N TYR A 65 -18.09 11.48 -1.16
CA TYR A 65 -17.82 11.15 -2.56
C TYR A 65 -18.90 11.68 -3.50
N MET A 66 -20.17 11.45 -3.17
CA MET A 66 -21.28 11.93 -3.96
C MET A 66 -21.30 13.46 -4.04
N LEU A 67 -21.10 14.15 -2.93
CA LEU A 67 -21.03 15.62 -2.91
C LEU A 67 -19.85 16.16 -3.71
N PHE A 68 -18.70 15.52 -3.63
CA PHE A 68 -17.53 15.90 -4.43
C PHE A 68 -17.70 15.61 -5.92
N SER A 69 -18.48 14.57 -6.28
CA SER A 69 -18.76 14.26 -7.68
C SER A 69 -19.51 15.37 -8.41
N PHE A 70 -20.32 16.17 -7.69
CA PHE A 70 -21.05 17.29 -8.27
C PHE A 70 -20.14 18.48 -8.65
N ILE A 71 -19.01 18.60 -7.99
CA ILE A 71 -18.10 19.73 -8.19
C ILE A 71 -16.81 19.37 -8.93
N THR A 72 -16.55 18.07 -9.17
CA THR A 72 -15.32 17.61 -9.82
C THR A 72 -15.50 17.56 -11.34
N PRO A 73 -14.76 18.38 -12.11
CA PRO A 73 -14.85 18.34 -13.57
C PRO A 73 -14.33 17.00 -14.14
N LEU A 74 -15.05 16.43 -15.12
CA LEU A 74 -14.65 15.15 -15.76
C LEU A 74 -13.22 15.22 -16.33
N GLY A 75 -12.85 16.34 -16.94
CA GLY A 75 -11.51 16.50 -17.51
C GLY A 75 -10.36 16.42 -16.49
N TRP A 76 -10.63 16.56 -15.18
CA TRP A 76 -9.62 16.32 -14.15
C TRP A 76 -9.36 14.83 -14.00
N LEU A 77 -10.41 14.01 -14.02
CA LEU A 77 -10.34 12.56 -13.89
C LEU A 77 -9.73 11.91 -15.13
N GLU A 78 -10.19 12.33 -16.31
CA GLU A 78 -9.70 11.82 -17.60
C GLU A 78 -8.21 12.15 -17.83
N ARG A 79 -7.68 13.23 -17.26
CA ARG A 79 -6.26 13.58 -17.35
C ARG A 79 -5.38 12.93 -16.29
N CYS A 80 -5.97 12.27 -15.29
CA CYS A 80 -5.20 11.59 -14.24
C CYS A 80 -4.27 10.52 -14.84
N PRO A 81 -2.93 10.65 -14.69
CA PRO A 81 -1.98 9.74 -15.32
C PRO A 81 -2.18 8.27 -14.91
N THR A 82 -2.39 8.04 -13.61
CA THR A 82 -2.61 6.70 -13.05
C THR A 82 -3.89 6.04 -13.54
N TYR A 83 -4.97 6.80 -13.75
CA TYR A 83 -6.19 6.29 -14.37
C TYR A 83 -5.92 5.75 -15.79
N LYS A 84 -5.20 6.53 -16.61
CA LYS A 84 -4.83 6.12 -17.98
C LYS A 84 -3.91 4.91 -18.01
N GLU A 85 -2.94 4.86 -17.10
CA GLU A 85 -2.01 3.73 -16.97
C GLU A 85 -2.76 2.45 -16.62
N GLN A 86 -3.63 2.49 -15.62
CA GLN A 86 -4.41 1.33 -15.20
C GLN A 86 -5.38 0.83 -16.27
N LEU A 87 -6.00 1.72 -17.05
CA LEU A 87 -6.80 1.32 -18.22
C LEU A 87 -5.98 0.59 -19.28
N ARG A 88 -4.73 1.01 -19.51
CA ARG A 88 -3.84 0.37 -20.50
C ARG A 88 -3.31 -0.99 -20.01
N GLU A 89 -3.06 -1.12 -18.72
CA GLU A 89 -2.52 -2.34 -18.10
C GLU A 89 -3.60 -3.41 -17.84
N ALA A 90 -4.87 -3.04 -17.87
CA ALA A 90 -5.98 -3.93 -17.60
C ALA A 90 -6.23 -4.88 -18.80
N THR A 91 -5.59 -6.03 -18.79
CA THR A 91 -5.75 -7.04 -19.87
C THR A 91 -6.93 -8.00 -19.64
N ASN A 92 -7.30 -8.24 -18.38
CA ASN A 92 -8.31 -9.24 -17.99
C ASN A 92 -9.53 -8.65 -17.25
N ARG A 93 -9.68 -7.32 -17.23
CA ARG A 93 -10.72 -6.61 -16.50
C ARG A 93 -11.22 -5.43 -17.33
N ASP A 94 -12.54 -5.26 -17.37
CA ASP A 94 -13.11 -4.03 -17.92
C ASP A 94 -13.13 -2.96 -16.83
N LEU A 95 -12.23 -2.01 -16.92
CA LEU A 95 -12.16 -0.84 -16.05
C LEU A 95 -12.82 0.40 -16.66
N SER A 96 -13.48 0.27 -17.83
CA SER A 96 -14.18 1.37 -18.52
C SER A 96 -15.54 1.67 -17.87
N THR A 97 -15.59 1.69 -16.54
CA THR A 97 -16.83 1.91 -15.79
C THR A 97 -16.84 3.28 -15.13
N TYR A 98 -18.05 3.82 -14.91
CA TYR A 98 -18.23 5.05 -14.14
C TYR A 98 -17.61 4.97 -12.74
N GLY A 99 -17.80 3.85 -12.06
CA GLY A 99 -17.21 3.62 -10.73
C GLY A 99 -15.69 3.74 -10.76
N PHE A 100 -15.04 3.13 -11.75
CA PHE A 100 -13.57 3.19 -11.89
C PHE A 100 -13.09 4.59 -12.30
N LEU A 101 -13.80 5.32 -13.16
CA LEU A 101 -13.49 6.72 -13.45
C LEU A 101 -13.57 7.59 -12.19
N GLY A 102 -14.49 7.28 -11.28
CA GLY A 102 -14.74 8.03 -10.05
C GLY A 102 -13.80 7.71 -8.89
N TYR A 103 -12.92 6.68 -8.97
CA TYR A 103 -12.11 6.27 -7.81
C TYR A 103 -11.22 7.39 -7.23
N PRO A 104 -10.66 8.34 -8.02
CA PRO A 104 -9.86 9.40 -7.43
C PRO A 104 -10.68 10.38 -6.59
N VAL A 105 -11.97 10.53 -6.90
CA VAL A 105 -12.89 11.34 -6.09
C VAL A 105 -13.23 10.64 -4.78
N LEU A 106 -13.39 9.31 -4.80
CA LEU A 106 -13.56 8.53 -3.58
C LEU A 106 -12.30 8.58 -2.70
N GLN A 107 -11.11 8.52 -3.30
CA GLN A 107 -9.86 8.69 -2.56
C GLN A 107 -9.75 10.10 -1.94
N ALA A 108 -10.19 11.14 -2.64
CA ALA A 108 -10.26 12.47 -2.08
C ALA A 108 -11.23 12.55 -0.89
N ALA A 109 -12.38 11.88 -0.99
CA ALA A 109 -13.33 11.77 0.12
C ALA A 109 -12.72 11.04 1.32
N ASP A 110 -12.00 9.94 1.10
CA ASP A 110 -11.34 9.16 2.16
C ASP A 110 -10.34 10.00 2.97
N ILE A 111 -9.61 10.89 2.30
CA ILE A 111 -8.60 11.75 2.94
C ILE A 111 -9.25 12.96 3.62
N LEU A 112 -10.14 13.65 2.91
CA LEU A 112 -10.72 14.90 3.37
C LEU A 112 -11.80 14.72 4.45
N LEU A 113 -12.44 13.55 4.48
CA LEU A 113 -13.44 13.22 5.52
C LEU A 113 -12.87 13.30 6.94
N TYR A 114 -11.61 12.94 7.10
CA TYR A 114 -10.87 13.00 8.37
C TYR A 114 -10.03 14.28 8.51
N LYS A 115 -10.14 15.22 7.57
CA LYS A 115 -9.33 16.44 7.54
C LYS A 115 -7.84 16.12 7.72
N ALA A 116 -7.36 15.10 7.02
CA ALA A 116 -6.00 14.61 7.18
C ALA A 116 -4.97 15.71 6.82
N GLY A 117 -4.08 16.02 7.77
CA GLY A 117 -2.98 16.97 7.53
C GLY A 117 -1.81 16.36 6.75
N ALA A 118 -1.66 15.03 6.79
CA ALA A 118 -0.58 14.31 6.11
C ALA A 118 -1.02 12.94 5.62
N VAL A 119 -0.52 12.52 4.47
CA VAL A 119 -0.81 11.21 3.87
C VAL A 119 0.50 10.55 3.45
N PRO A 120 0.87 9.39 4.02
CA PRO A 120 2.00 8.61 3.55
C PRO A 120 1.69 8.03 2.17
N VAL A 121 2.46 8.39 1.16
CA VAL A 121 2.24 7.98 -0.22
C VAL A 121 3.55 7.64 -0.93
N GLY A 122 3.48 6.78 -1.94
CA GLY A 122 4.52 6.65 -2.95
C GLY A 122 4.46 7.81 -3.96
N GLU A 123 5.54 8.02 -4.69
CA GLU A 123 5.61 9.05 -5.73
C GLU A 123 4.53 8.92 -6.81
N ASP A 124 4.14 7.69 -7.12
CA ASP A 124 3.07 7.37 -8.07
C ASP A 124 1.68 7.85 -7.62
N GLN A 125 1.50 8.11 -6.31
CA GLN A 125 0.24 8.61 -5.73
C GLN A 125 0.19 10.14 -5.61
N LEU A 126 1.26 10.85 -5.90
CA LEU A 126 1.28 12.32 -5.85
C LEU A 126 0.20 12.98 -6.73
N PRO A 127 -0.08 12.49 -7.96
CA PRO A 127 -1.16 13.05 -8.78
C PRO A 127 -2.54 12.93 -8.14
N HIS A 128 -2.83 11.85 -7.42
CA HIS A 128 -4.10 11.67 -6.71
C HIS A 128 -4.20 12.59 -5.50
N LEU A 129 -3.09 12.78 -4.77
CA LEU A 129 -3.07 13.70 -3.64
C LEU A 129 -3.24 15.15 -4.10
N GLU A 130 -2.67 15.53 -5.25
CA GLU A 130 -2.90 16.85 -5.82
C GLU A 130 -4.35 17.04 -6.26
N LEU A 131 -4.96 16.04 -6.89
CA LEU A 131 -6.39 16.07 -7.20
C LEU A 131 -7.25 16.20 -5.93
N THR A 132 -6.86 15.53 -4.84
CA THR A 132 -7.52 15.68 -3.54
C THR A 132 -7.49 17.14 -3.05
N ARG A 133 -6.33 17.79 -3.14
CA ARG A 133 -6.18 19.22 -2.79
C ARG A 133 -7.03 20.10 -3.67
N GLU A 134 -7.03 19.86 -4.99
CA GLU A 134 -7.85 20.62 -5.95
C GLU A 134 -9.35 20.52 -5.64
N ILE A 135 -9.84 19.33 -5.30
CA ILE A 135 -11.24 19.12 -4.91
C ILE A 135 -11.54 19.87 -3.61
N GLY A 136 -10.66 19.77 -2.60
CA GLY A 136 -10.81 20.48 -1.33
C GLY A 136 -10.80 22.00 -1.51
N ARG A 137 -9.83 22.55 -2.26
CA ARG A 137 -9.75 24.00 -2.61
C ARG A 137 -11.01 24.47 -3.32
N ARG A 138 -11.47 23.69 -4.31
CA ARG A 138 -12.68 24.03 -5.06
C ARG A 138 -13.90 24.05 -4.16
N PHE A 139 -14.07 23.08 -3.27
CA PHE A 139 -15.15 23.07 -2.29
C PHE A 139 -15.10 24.30 -1.39
N ASN A 140 -13.94 24.56 -0.76
CA ASN A 140 -13.74 25.70 0.13
C ASN A 140 -14.04 27.04 -0.58
N SER A 141 -13.58 27.19 -1.83
CA SER A 141 -13.82 28.39 -2.65
C SER A 141 -15.30 28.58 -3.00
N LEU A 142 -16.00 27.53 -3.45
CA LEU A 142 -17.41 27.58 -3.83
C LEU A 142 -18.30 27.99 -2.65
N TYR A 143 -18.03 27.44 -1.46
CA TYR A 143 -18.85 27.69 -0.27
C TYR A 143 -18.25 28.73 0.68
N LYS A 144 -17.14 29.38 0.28
CA LYS A 144 -16.46 30.46 0.99
C LYS A 144 -16.16 30.12 2.46
N LYS A 145 -15.72 28.89 2.70
CA LYS A 145 -15.38 28.38 4.02
C LYS A 145 -14.28 27.35 3.95
N ASP A 146 -13.23 27.51 4.76
CA ASP A 146 -12.12 26.56 4.85
C ASP A 146 -12.48 25.39 5.75
N ILE A 147 -13.08 24.34 5.14
CA ILE A 147 -13.40 23.08 5.81
C ILE A 147 -12.29 22.05 5.62
N PHE A 148 -11.78 21.95 4.39
CA PHE A 148 -10.83 20.90 4.02
C PHE A 148 -9.40 21.45 3.97
N PRO A 149 -8.48 20.90 4.79
CA PRO A 149 -7.08 21.26 4.76
C PRO A 149 -6.37 20.70 3.52
N GLU A 150 -5.23 21.26 3.17
CA GLU A 150 -4.34 20.71 2.15
C GLU A 150 -3.45 19.62 2.78
N ALA A 151 -3.73 18.36 2.49
CA ALA A 151 -2.95 17.25 2.99
C ALA A 151 -1.52 17.25 2.42
N GLN A 152 -0.51 17.07 3.29
CA GLN A 152 0.89 16.99 2.90
C GLN A 152 1.27 15.55 2.52
N ALA A 153 2.08 15.39 1.47
CA ALA A 153 2.63 14.09 1.12
C ALA A 153 3.79 13.73 2.08
N LEU A 154 3.72 12.58 2.73
CA LEU A 154 4.85 12.00 3.43
C LEU A 154 5.47 10.91 2.54
N LEU A 155 6.52 11.28 1.82
CA LEU A 155 7.25 10.34 0.96
C LEU A 155 8.18 9.47 1.81
N THR A 156 8.18 8.16 1.53
CA THR A 156 9.11 7.26 2.18
C THR A 156 10.49 7.39 1.54
N LYS A 157 11.53 7.51 2.38
CA LYS A 157 12.95 7.46 1.94
C LYS A 157 13.45 6.04 1.68
N THR A 158 12.58 5.04 1.74
CA THR A 158 12.97 3.63 1.59
C THR A 158 13.35 3.35 0.13
N PRO A 159 14.52 2.76 -0.13
CA PRO A 159 14.90 2.36 -1.48
C PRO A 159 13.84 1.43 -2.09
N ARG A 160 13.56 1.60 -3.38
CA ARG A 160 12.70 0.66 -4.10
C ARG A 160 13.39 -0.70 -4.15
N ILE A 161 12.72 -1.71 -3.60
CA ILE A 161 13.12 -3.11 -3.79
C ILE A 161 12.49 -3.59 -5.10
N LEU A 162 13.31 -4.09 -6.00
CA LEU A 162 12.84 -4.69 -7.24
C LEU A 162 12.23 -6.07 -6.98
N GLY A 163 11.40 -6.52 -7.88
CA GLY A 163 10.91 -7.90 -7.88
C GLY A 163 12.05 -8.91 -8.09
N LEU A 164 11.79 -10.18 -7.87
CA LEU A 164 12.78 -11.25 -7.95
C LEU A 164 13.46 -11.34 -9.33
N ASP A 165 12.78 -10.87 -10.35
CA ASP A 165 13.22 -10.84 -11.76
C ASP A 165 13.94 -9.53 -12.15
N GLY A 166 14.20 -8.64 -11.19
CA GLY A 166 14.84 -7.35 -11.41
C GLY A 166 13.93 -6.24 -11.96
N ARG A 167 12.65 -6.53 -12.22
CA ARG A 167 11.65 -5.54 -12.64
C ARG A 167 10.91 -4.94 -11.44
N LYS A 168 10.02 -3.97 -11.68
CA LYS A 168 9.10 -3.45 -10.64
C LYS A 168 8.36 -4.62 -9.99
N MET A 169 8.39 -4.68 -8.65
CA MET A 169 7.66 -5.69 -7.89
C MET A 169 6.15 -5.54 -8.12
N SER A 170 5.47 -6.63 -8.50
CA SER A 170 4.03 -6.63 -8.78
C SER A 170 3.41 -7.99 -8.50
N LYS A 171 2.18 -7.99 -7.99
CA LYS A 171 1.38 -9.22 -7.86
C LYS A 171 1.11 -9.86 -9.23
N SER A 172 0.86 -9.05 -10.26
CA SER A 172 0.60 -9.52 -11.62
C SER A 172 1.80 -10.26 -12.24
N TYR A 173 3.02 -9.90 -11.86
CA TYR A 173 4.24 -10.58 -12.32
C TYR A 173 4.65 -11.75 -11.42
N ASN A 174 3.99 -11.96 -10.29
CA ASN A 174 4.35 -12.99 -9.29
C ASN A 174 5.84 -12.98 -8.91
N ASN A 175 6.47 -11.80 -8.92
CA ASN A 175 7.90 -11.59 -8.71
C ASN A 175 8.23 -11.07 -7.30
N PHE A 176 7.50 -11.53 -6.29
CA PHE A 176 7.63 -11.11 -4.89
C PHE A 176 7.69 -12.31 -3.92
N ILE A 177 8.16 -12.05 -2.71
CA ILE A 177 8.08 -12.95 -1.58
C ILE A 177 7.01 -12.42 -0.63
N ALA A 178 5.94 -13.19 -0.42
CA ALA A 178 4.89 -12.83 0.53
C ALA A 178 5.38 -13.00 1.98
N ILE A 179 4.85 -12.19 2.90
CA ILE A 179 5.13 -12.33 4.35
C ILE A 179 4.71 -13.73 4.84
N SER A 180 3.67 -14.30 4.23
CA SER A 180 3.15 -15.64 4.54
C SER A 180 3.83 -16.77 3.78
N GLU A 181 4.88 -16.49 2.98
CA GLU A 181 5.53 -17.48 2.13
C GLU A 181 6.24 -18.54 2.96
N GLU A 182 6.03 -19.81 2.62
CA GLU A 182 6.69 -20.91 3.32
C GLU A 182 8.22 -20.90 3.12
N PRO A 183 9.02 -21.30 4.12
CA PRO A 183 10.49 -21.30 4.02
C PRO A 183 11.03 -22.04 2.79
N LYS A 184 10.39 -23.16 2.40
CA LYS A 184 10.75 -23.91 1.19
C LYS A 184 10.59 -23.05 -0.06
N ASN A 185 9.49 -22.33 -0.17
CA ASN A 185 9.19 -21.50 -1.33
C ASN A 185 10.07 -20.23 -1.35
N ILE A 186 10.39 -19.67 -0.19
CA ILE A 186 11.36 -18.55 -0.10
C ILE A 186 12.71 -18.98 -0.71
N ARG A 187 13.22 -20.15 -0.33
CA ARG A 187 14.47 -20.69 -0.89
C ARG A 187 14.40 -20.88 -2.40
N LEU A 188 13.31 -21.46 -2.91
CA LEU A 188 13.11 -21.64 -4.36
C LEU A 188 13.05 -20.30 -5.11
N LYS A 189 12.28 -19.35 -4.59
CA LYS A 189 12.14 -18.03 -5.18
C LYS A 189 13.47 -17.27 -5.20
N VAL A 190 14.24 -17.30 -4.12
CA VAL A 190 15.55 -16.64 -4.05
C VAL A 190 16.56 -17.31 -4.98
N GLN A 191 16.53 -18.63 -5.13
CA GLN A 191 17.37 -19.32 -6.12
C GLN A 191 17.08 -18.87 -7.56
N GLY A 192 15.84 -18.54 -7.88
CA GLY A 192 15.40 -18.02 -9.17
C GLY A 192 15.65 -16.51 -9.37
N MET A 193 16.16 -15.77 -8.38
CA MET A 193 16.38 -14.33 -8.50
C MET A 193 17.35 -13.97 -9.62
N PHE A 194 17.06 -12.83 -10.26
CA PHE A 194 17.97 -12.22 -11.22
C PHE A 194 19.27 -11.79 -10.53
N THR A 195 20.39 -12.11 -11.16
CA THR A 195 21.73 -11.74 -10.71
C THR A 195 22.43 -10.88 -11.75
N ASP A 196 23.68 -10.56 -11.52
CA ASP A 196 24.56 -9.84 -12.45
C ASP A 196 24.66 -10.58 -13.80
N PRO A 197 24.18 -10.02 -14.92
CA PRO A 197 24.22 -10.66 -16.22
C PRO A 197 25.62 -10.71 -16.83
N LEU A 198 26.56 -9.90 -16.34
CA LEU A 198 27.92 -9.86 -16.85
C LEU A 198 28.81 -10.94 -16.23
N ARG A 199 28.39 -11.53 -15.10
CA ARG A 199 29.13 -12.62 -14.44
C ARG A 199 28.68 -13.99 -14.97
N ILE A 200 29.46 -14.56 -15.86
CA ILE A 200 29.13 -15.84 -16.52
C ILE A 200 29.80 -17.01 -15.77
N LYS A 201 31.07 -16.86 -15.41
CA LYS A 201 31.84 -17.90 -14.71
C LYS A 201 32.04 -17.57 -13.24
N PHE A 202 32.30 -18.59 -12.45
CA PHE A 202 32.61 -18.40 -11.01
C PHE A 202 33.84 -17.48 -10.82
N SER A 203 34.85 -17.63 -11.67
CA SER A 203 36.09 -16.84 -11.64
C SER A 203 35.92 -15.39 -12.06
N ASP A 204 34.80 -15.04 -12.66
CA ASP A 204 34.57 -13.67 -13.12
C ASP A 204 34.24 -12.76 -11.92
N PRO A 205 34.83 -11.56 -11.86
CA PRO A 205 34.42 -10.57 -10.88
C PRO A 205 32.95 -10.23 -11.05
N GLY A 206 32.20 -10.13 -9.94
CA GLY A 206 30.81 -9.72 -10.00
C GLY A 206 30.63 -8.20 -9.83
N HIS A 207 29.48 -7.70 -10.23
CA HIS A 207 29.08 -6.30 -10.16
C HIS A 207 27.88 -6.17 -9.21
N PRO A 208 28.11 -6.00 -7.88
CA PRO A 208 27.03 -5.89 -6.89
C PRO A 208 25.99 -4.81 -7.22
N GLU A 209 26.42 -3.74 -7.88
CA GLU A 209 25.60 -2.57 -8.24
C GLU A 209 24.47 -2.92 -9.22
N THR A 210 24.66 -3.94 -10.04
CA THR A 210 23.67 -4.42 -11.03
C THR A 210 22.95 -5.68 -10.57
N CYS A 211 23.35 -6.23 -9.41
CA CYS A 211 22.84 -7.50 -8.90
C CYS A 211 21.63 -7.30 -7.98
N ASN A 212 20.47 -7.85 -8.38
CA ASN A 212 19.26 -7.76 -7.58
C ASN A 212 19.37 -8.48 -6.22
N VAL A 213 20.14 -9.56 -6.13
CA VAL A 213 20.42 -10.25 -4.85
C VAL A 213 21.15 -9.31 -3.87
N HIS A 214 22.11 -8.52 -4.34
CA HIS A 214 22.82 -7.56 -3.51
C HIS A 214 21.90 -6.46 -2.98
N SER A 215 20.92 -5.98 -3.77
CA SER A 215 19.96 -4.98 -3.31
C SER A 215 19.10 -5.48 -2.14
N TYR A 216 18.83 -6.79 -2.08
CA TYR A 216 18.15 -7.39 -0.94
C TYR A 216 19.02 -7.47 0.31
N TYR A 217 20.32 -7.74 0.19
CA TYR A 217 21.25 -7.65 1.32
C TYR A 217 21.28 -6.26 1.93
N ALA A 218 21.30 -5.21 1.12
CA ALA A 218 21.28 -3.83 1.59
C ALA A 218 20.06 -3.50 2.48
N VAL A 219 18.95 -4.21 2.30
CA VAL A 219 17.71 -4.00 3.07
C VAL A 219 17.56 -4.97 4.24
N PHE A 220 17.84 -6.26 4.03
CA PHE A 220 17.54 -7.32 4.99
C PHE A 220 18.72 -7.79 5.81
N ALA A 221 19.95 -7.45 5.40
CA ALA A 221 21.19 -7.73 6.12
C ALA A 221 22.26 -6.63 5.85
N PRO A 222 21.98 -5.36 6.21
CA PRO A 222 22.88 -4.24 5.89
C PRO A 222 24.28 -4.40 6.53
N GLU A 223 24.39 -5.14 7.61
CA GLU A 223 25.67 -5.48 8.25
C GLU A 223 26.53 -6.39 7.40
N ARG A 224 25.92 -7.20 6.51
CA ARG A 224 26.61 -8.14 5.61
C ARG A 224 26.83 -7.58 4.20
N GLU A 225 26.14 -6.51 3.84
CA GLU A 225 26.11 -5.94 2.49
C GLU A 225 27.51 -5.67 1.93
N LYS A 226 28.37 -4.98 2.69
CA LYS A 226 29.74 -4.61 2.28
C LYS A 226 30.64 -5.82 2.11
N GLU A 227 30.52 -6.81 2.99
CA GLU A 227 31.30 -8.05 2.93
C GLU A 227 30.90 -8.86 1.69
N ILE A 228 29.61 -9.06 1.45
CA ILE A 228 29.10 -9.78 0.27
C ILE A 228 29.53 -9.07 -1.02
N ALA A 229 29.44 -7.73 -1.08
CA ALA A 229 29.92 -6.96 -2.22
C ALA A 229 31.42 -7.18 -2.49
N SER A 230 32.25 -7.20 -1.44
CA SER A 230 33.69 -7.44 -1.54
C SER A 230 34.00 -8.87 -2.05
N LEU A 231 33.35 -9.88 -1.46
CA LEU A 231 33.50 -11.28 -1.89
C LEU A 231 33.05 -11.50 -3.35
N CYS A 232 31.98 -10.84 -3.75
CA CYS A 232 31.45 -10.89 -5.11
C CYS A 232 32.45 -10.30 -6.13
N ARG A 233 32.98 -9.09 -5.88
CA ARG A 233 33.96 -8.44 -6.75
C ARG A 233 35.31 -9.22 -6.84
N GLN A 234 35.67 -9.94 -5.79
CA GLN A 234 36.87 -10.79 -5.75
C GLN A 234 36.64 -12.20 -6.28
N ALA A 235 35.49 -12.51 -6.81
CA ALA A 235 35.07 -13.85 -7.24
C ALA A 235 35.23 -14.95 -6.15
N LYS A 236 35.14 -14.56 -4.86
CA LYS A 236 35.27 -15.48 -3.71
C LYS A 236 33.98 -16.12 -3.27
N ILE A 237 32.83 -15.63 -3.75
CA ILE A 237 31.51 -16.23 -3.50
C ILE A 237 30.79 -16.49 -4.82
N GLY A 238 30.19 -17.67 -4.97
CA GLY A 238 29.36 -18.02 -6.12
C GLY A 238 27.95 -17.41 -6.01
N CYS A 239 27.29 -17.11 -7.14
CA CYS A 239 25.91 -16.59 -7.12
C CYS A 239 24.95 -17.56 -6.43
N THR A 240 25.14 -18.86 -6.60
CA THR A 240 24.32 -19.89 -5.95
C THR A 240 24.46 -19.86 -4.43
N ASP A 241 25.69 -19.72 -3.92
CA ASP A 241 25.94 -19.71 -2.46
C ASP A 241 25.47 -18.39 -1.86
N CYS A 242 25.70 -17.25 -2.54
CA CYS A 242 25.17 -15.94 -2.18
C CYS A 242 23.62 -15.97 -2.06
N LYS A 243 22.94 -16.58 -3.01
CA LYS A 243 21.46 -16.78 -2.96
C LYS A 243 21.02 -17.68 -1.81
N LYS A 244 21.74 -18.76 -1.54
CA LYS A 244 21.44 -19.63 -0.38
C LYS A 244 21.53 -18.86 0.93
N GLU A 245 22.60 -18.08 1.12
CA GLU A 245 22.78 -17.28 2.32
C GLU A 245 21.68 -16.21 2.46
N LEU A 246 21.34 -15.50 1.38
CA LEU A 246 20.21 -14.57 1.38
C LEU A 246 18.89 -15.26 1.73
N ALA A 247 18.63 -16.45 1.18
CA ALA A 247 17.40 -17.18 1.47
C ALA A 247 17.27 -17.51 2.96
N GLU A 248 18.34 -17.98 3.61
CA GLU A 248 18.33 -18.23 5.06
C GLU A 248 18.18 -16.94 5.87
N THR A 249 18.76 -15.85 5.42
CA THR A 249 18.57 -14.53 6.03
C THR A 249 17.10 -14.10 5.99
N LEU A 250 16.45 -14.24 4.83
CA LEU A 250 15.04 -13.91 4.67
C LEU A 250 14.12 -14.85 5.47
N VAL A 251 14.42 -16.14 5.52
CA VAL A 251 13.67 -17.11 6.35
C VAL A 251 13.74 -16.70 7.83
N LYS A 252 14.94 -16.44 8.35
CA LYS A 252 15.13 -15.99 9.75
C LYS A 252 14.45 -14.64 10.03
N PHE A 253 14.49 -13.72 9.07
CA PHE A 253 13.82 -12.42 9.19
C PHE A 253 12.29 -12.57 9.25
N LEU A 254 11.71 -13.46 8.44
CA LEU A 254 10.27 -13.67 8.37
C LEU A 254 9.71 -14.59 9.46
N GLU A 255 10.51 -15.45 10.06
CA GLU A 255 10.08 -16.42 11.06
C GLU A 255 9.27 -15.80 12.22
N PRO A 256 9.76 -14.77 12.95
CA PRO A 256 9.00 -14.15 14.03
C PRO A 256 7.71 -13.46 13.53
N ILE A 257 7.74 -12.91 12.33
CA ILE A 257 6.60 -12.28 11.67
C ILE A 257 5.54 -13.36 11.40
N GLN A 258 5.92 -14.47 10.79
CA GLN A 258 5.03 -15.59 10.47
C GLN A 258 4.43 -16.24 11.71
N LYS A 259 5.22 -16.40 12.78
CA LYS A 259 4.71 -16.91 14.06
C LYS A 259 3.59 -16.04 14.60
N LYS A 260 3.80 -14.72 14.68
CA LYS A 260 2.79 -13.76 15.12
C LYS A 260 1.57 -13.75 14.20
N ARG A 261 1.78 -13.84 12.87
CA ARG A 261 0.70 -13.92 11.89
C ARG A 261 -0.18 -15.14 12.10
N ASN A 262 0.43 -16.30 12.33
CA ASN A 262 -0.28 -17.56 12.58
C ASN A 262 -1.08 -17.53 13.90
N GLU A 263 -0.60 -16.84 14.92
CA GLU A 263 -1.35 -16.61 16.17
C GLU A 263 -2.60 -15.75 15.92
N LEU A 264 -2.47 -14.66 15.17
CA LEU A 264 -3.60 -13.78 14.81
C LEU A 264 -4.64 -14.49 13.93
N LEU A 265 -4.22 -15.34 12.99
CA LEU A 265 -5.11 -16.14 12.14
C LEU A 265 -6.05 -17.05 12.95
N LYS A 266 -5.60 -17.53 14.12
CA LYS A 266 -6.42 -18.37 15.03
C LYS A 266 -7.48 -17.56 15.75
N ASN A 267 -7.36 -16.23 15.83
CA ASN A 267 -8.27 -15.38 16.58
C ASN A 267 -8.97 -14.31 15.70
N LYS A 268 -9.64 -14.77 14.65
CA LYS A 268 -10.37 -13.86 13.72
C LYS A 268 -11.41 -12.98 14.43
N LYS A 269 -12.02 -13.47 15.52
CA LYS A 269 -12.99 -12.70 16.30
C LYS A 269 -12.38 -11.42 16.87
N GLN A 270 -11.14 -11.48 17.36
CA GLN A 270 -10.42 -10.31 17.84
C GLN A 270 -10.18 -9.29 16.73
N ILE A 271 -9.86 -9.76 15.51
CA ILE A 271 -9.65 -8.88 14.36
C ILE A 271 -10.94 -8.12 14.03
N PHE A 272 -12.07 -8.81 13.97
CA PHE A 272 -13.37 -8.15 13.74
C PHE A 272 -13.72 -7.13 14.82
N ASN A 273 -13.46 -7.42 16.10
CA ASN A 273 -13.70 -6.48 17.19
C ASN A 273 -12.82 -5.21 17.05
N ILE A 274 -11.56 -5.35 16.65
CA ILE A 274 -10.66 -4.22 16.39
C ILE A 274 -11.23 -3.34 15.29
N LEU A 275 -11.62 -3.95 14.17
CA LEU A 275 -12.18 -3.24 13.02
C LEU A 275 -13.51 -2.55 13.33
N GLU A 276 -14.37 -3.21 14.10
CA GLU A 276 -15.65 -2.63 14.52
C GLU A 276 -15.45 -1.41 15.43
N GLN A 277 -14.58 -1.52 16.43
CA GLN A 277 -14.23 -0.39 17.30
C GLN A 277 -13.62 0.77 16.51
N GLY A 278 -12.69 0.47 15.60
CA GLY A 278 -12.10 1.46 14.73
C GLY A 278 -13.12 2.12 13.80
N SER A 279 -14.06 1.35 13.23
CA SER A 279 -15.14 1.89 12.39
C SER A 279 -16.07 2.82 13.15
N ARG A 280 -16.40 2.50 14.42
CA ARG A 280 -17.18 3.41 15.28
C ARG A 280 -16.43 4.71 15.54
N LYS A 281 -15.12 4.64 15.86
CA LYS A 281 -14.31 5.84 16.10
C LYS A 281 -14.19 6.67 14.82
N ALA A 282 -13.87 6.06 13.69
CA ALA A 282 -13.79 6.73 12.40
C ALA A 282 -15.13 7.36 12.01
N GLY A 283 -16.24 6.63 12.16
CA GLY A 283 -17.59 7.12 11.88
C GLY A 283 -17.98 8.34 12.73
N CYS A 284 -17.58 8.39 13.98
CA CYS A 284 -17.85 9.56 14.84
C CYS A 284 -17.17 10.84 14.31
N LEU A 285 -15.94 10.74 13.79
CA LEU A 285 -15.26 11.89 13.18
C LEU A 285 -15.84 12.22 11.79
N ALA A 286 -16.10 11.20 10.99
CA ALA A 286 -16.70 11.33 9.68
C ALA A 286 -18.06 12.04 9.72
N SER A 287 -18.92 11.66 10.67
CA SER A 287 -20.25 12.28 10.85
C SER A 287 -20.16 13.75 11.20
N LYS A 288 -19.13 14.19 11.98
CA LYS A 288 -18.92 15.61 12.26
C LYS A 288 -18.61 16.38 10.98
N THR A 289 -17.67 15.88 10.18
CA THR A 289 -17.29 16.53 8.91
C THR A 289 -18.47 16.58 7.95
N ILE A 290 -19.23 15.49 7.80
CA ILE A 290 -20.42 15.47 6.94
C ILE A 290 -21.49 16.43 7.44
N SER A 291 -21.69 16.55 8.75
CA SER A 291 -22.63 17.52 9.31
C SER A 291 -22.25 18.96 9.01
N GLU A 292 -20.97 19.30 9.09
CA GLU A 292 -20.48 20.63 8.69
C GLU A 292 -20.73 20.88 7.20
N VAL A 293 -20.40 19.91 6.35
CA VAL A 293 -20.60 20.00 4.89
C VAL A 293 -22.09 20.14 4.56
N LYS A 294 -22.95 19.30 5.11
CA LYS A 294 -24.40 19.38 4.90
C LYS A 294 -24.98 20.72 5.37
N GLY A 295 -24.49 21.22 6.50
CA GLY A 295 -24.92 22.55 6.99
C GLY A 295 -24.64 23.68 6.01
N LEU A 296 -23.49 23.65 5.31
CA LEU A 296 -23.17 24.63 4.26
C LEU A 296 -24.02 24.47 2.99
N LEU A 297 -24.38 23.23 2.69
CA LEU A 297 -25.19 22.90 1.50
C LEU A 297 -26.71 23.04 1.77
N ASN A 298 -27.13 23.46 2.96
CA ASN A 298 -28.53 23.47 3.41
C ASN A 298 -29.22 22.10 3.27
N LEU A 299 -28.46 21.01 3.39
CA LEU A 299 -28.95 19.63 3.45
C LEU A 299 -29.20 19.24 4.91
N ARG A 300 -30.32 18.56 5.16
CA ARG A 300 -30.68 18.06 6.51
C ARG A 300 -30.25 16.62 6.71
#